data_df63ab9501d722e804a47ea9fbb88109
#
_entry.id   df63ab9501d722e804a47ea9fbb88109
#
_cell.length_a   1.000
_cell.length_b   1.000
_cell.length_c   1.000
_cell.angle_alpha   90.00
_cell.angle_beta   90.00
_cell.angle_gamma   90.00
#
_symmetry.space_group_name_H-M   'P 1'
#
loop_
_entity.id
_entity.type
_entity.pdbx_description
1 polymer ?
#
loop_
_entity_poly.entity_id
_entity_poly.type
_entity_poly.pdbx_seq_one_letter_code
_entity_poly.pdbx_strand_id
1 'polypeptide(L)'
;MLAGLLAESHLMPLEQLPAKVGEHAEPAGLAHVAIYLTDLQRHVLRNLAGEGMGGCRHSVHTAELRIEGTVPGRAFQYGRLLPAASACPGKYRWWAPLLGGTERLGVLRATTEGDDPRTRQDVQLLADVVALIVVSKRDYSDAYARLIRTDTMNVAAEMLWRLLPPRAYSDGRVVISATLEPAYRVGGDAFDYVLDGPLIHLSIFDAMGHDMAAGLTAGLAMGACRNARRRNAELVEITEEIEKVLVEQFGGTRYATGIVARLNTGTGLLEWVNRGHHPPVLIRGSRWVTQLACPPGDPMGTGLGVAPEVCREQLEPGDRLVLYTDGITEARTDTGGEFGLSGFIDFLIRQHADRVPVPETLCRFMHRVVDHHVGEWQDDATVLFCEWLGSSPDRRDLAAAVAGVPLLRSATDAASAETSGIDGELPLRPDAMAPEHSS
;
A
#
# COMPACT_ATOMS: atom_id res chain seq x y z
N MET A 1 -26.29 -6.61 -14.60
CA MET A 1 -24.95 -6.00 -14.72
C MET A 1 -23.87 -6.85 -14.02
N LEU A 2 -23.71 -6.80 -12.69
CA LEU A 2 -22.55 -7.39 -11.98
C LEU A 2 -22.43 -8.91 -12.13
N ALA A 3 -23.53 -9.66 -12.01
CA ALA A 3 -23.52 -11.12 -12.15
C ALA A 3 -23.06 -11.58 -13.54
N GLY A 4 -23.51 -10.89 -14.62
CA GLY A 4 -23.08 -11.18 -15.99
C GLY A 4 -21.61 -10.90 -16.21
N LEU A 5 -21.13 -9.72 -15.76
CA LEU A 5 -19.71 -9.34 -15.84
C LEU A 5 -18.83 -10.34 -15.07
N LEU A 6 -19.23 -10.75 -13.87
CA LEU A 6 -18.49 -11.72 -13.07
C LEU A 6 -18.43 -13.09 -13.76
N ALA A 7 -19.56 -13.57 -14.31
CA ALA A 7 -19.60 -14.85 -15.03
C ALA A 7 -18.68 -14.86 -16.27
N GLU A 8 -18.68 -13.80 -17.06
CA GLU A 8 -17.81 -13.69 -18.24
C GLU A 8 -16.34 -13.51 -17.86
N SER A 9 -16.05 -12.93 -16.67
CA SER A 9 -14.68 -12.66 -16.25
C SER A 9 -13.82 -13.91 -16.10
N HIS A 10 -14.39 -15.09 -15.89
CA HIS A 10 -13.62 -16.32 -15.64
C HIS A 10 -12.69 -16.69 -16.80
N LEU A 11 -13.13 -16.53 -18.05
CA LEU A 11 -12.35 -16.90 -19.24
C LEU A 11 -11.80 -15.71 -20.03
N MET A 12 -12.04 -14.49 -19.54
CA MET A 12 -11.66 -13.26 -20.20
C MET A 12 -10.21 -12.87 -19.83
N PRO A 13 -9.32 -12.53 -20.80
CA PRO A 13 -8.05 -11.88 -20.50
C PRO A 13 -8.27 -10.43 -20.01
N LEU A 14 -7.28 -9.86 -19.32
CA LEU A 14 -7.40 -8.52 -18.73
C LEU A 14 -7.66 -7.44 -19.77
N GLU A 15 -7.10 -7.56 -20.96
CA GLU A 15 -7.21 -6.61 -22.07
C GLU A 15 -8.65 -6.44 -22.57
N GLN A 16 -9.51 -7.44 -22.37
CA GLN A 16 -10.92 -7.37 -22.74
C GLN A 16 -11.80 -6.74 -21.65
N LEU A 17 -11.27 -6.58 -20.43
CA LEU A 17 -12.04 -6.09 -19.30
C LEU A 17 -12.70 -4.73 -19.56
N PRO A 18 -12.05 -3.71 -20.14
CA PRO A 18 -12.69 -2.41 -20.37
C PRO A 18 -13.91 -2.49 -21.30
N ALA A 19 -13.81 -3.29 -22.36
CA ALA A 19 -14.93 -3.48 -23.30
C ALA A 19 -16.09 -4.19 -22.61
N LYS A 20 -15.83 -5.27 -21.89
CA LYS A 20 -16.87 -6.03 -21.18
C LYS A 20 -17.53 -5.24 -20.05
N VAL A 21 -16.76 -4.44 -19.34
CA VAL A 21 -17.33 -3.52 -18.34
C VAL A 21 -18.27 -2.51 -19.01
N GLY A 22 -17.90 -1.94 -20.16
CA GLY A 22 -18.76 -1.04 -20.94
C GLY A 22 -20.06 -1.72 -21.36
N GLU A 23 -19.99 -2.93 -21.96
CA GLU A 23 -21.16 -3.71 -22.40
C GLU A 23 -22.17 -3.98 -21.28
N HIS A 24 -21.66 -4.33 -20.08
CA HIS A 24 -22.51 -4.63 -18.93
C HIS A 24 -23.00 -3.40 -18.16
N ALA A 25 -22.25 -2.30 -18.19
CA ALA A 25 -22.55 -1.08 -17.44
C ALA A 25 -23.59 -0.19 -18.14
N GLU A 26 -23.56 -0.12 -19.49
CA GLU A 26 -24.42 0.75 -20.27
C GLU A 26 -25.93 0.47 -20.06
N PRO A 27 -26.43 -0.79 -20.04
CA PRO A 27 -27.83 -1.08 -19.75
C PRO A 27 -28.27 -0.71 -18.33
N ALA A 28 -27.31 -0.50 -17.40
CA ALA A 28 -27.55 -0.05 -16.04
C ALA A 28 -27.47 1.49 -15.89
N GLY A 29 -27.35 2.22 -17.00
CA GLY A 29 -27.26 3.68 -17.00
C GLY A 29 -25.87 4.24 -16.65
N LEU A 30 -24.84 3.38 -16.63
CA LEU A 30 -23.45 3.77 -16.39
C LEU A 30 -22.72 3.87 -17.73
N ALA A 31 -22.60 5.08 -18.25
CA ALA A 31 -21.99 5.35 -19.55
C ALA A 31 -20.51 5.77 -19.43
N HIS A 32 -19.78 5.68 -20.53
CA HIS A 32 -18.38 6.14 -20.65
C HIS A 32 -17.46 5.63 -19.54
N VAL A 33 -17.61 4.35 -19.19
CA VAL A 33 -16.77 3.72 -18.17
C VAL A 33 -15.34 3.60 -18.67
N ALA A 34 -14.39 3.94 -17.81
CA ALA A 34 -12.97 3.78 -18.08
C ALA A 34 -12.23 3.35 -16.78
N ILE A 35 -11.25 2.47 -16.95
CA ILE A 35 -10.47 1.88 -15.86
C ILE A 35 -9.07 2.49 -15.92
N TYR A 36 -8.60 3.02 -14.80
CA TYR A 36 -7.26 3.56 -14.65
C TYR A 36 -6.56 2.83 -13.52
N LEU A 37 -5.37 2.30 -13.77
CA LEU A 37 -4.54 1.62 -12.79
C LEU A 37 -3.34 2.50 -12.43
N THR A 38 -2.92 2.46 -11.16
CA THR A 38 -1.77 3.22 -10.69
C THR A 38 -0.46 2.55 -11.13
N ASP A 39 0.57 3.35 -11.36
CA ASP A 39 1.93 2.87 -11.50
C ASP A 39 2.52 2.38 -10.17
N LEU A 40 3.67 1.73 -10.21
CA LEU A 40 4.33 1.17 -9.02
C LEU A 40 4.69 2.25 -7.98
N GLN A 41 5.06 3.44 -8.42
CA GLN A 41 5.44 4.56 -7.54
C GLN A 41 4.26 5.44 -7.13
N ARG A 42 3.04 5.17 -7.66
CA ARG A 42 1.81 5.91 -7.37
C ARG A 42 1.87 7.40 -7.73
N HIS A 43 2.52 7.72 -8.84
CA HIS A 43 2.55 9.08 -9.39
C HIS A 43 1.41 9.34 -10.37
N VAL A 44 1.05 8.31 -11.13
CA VAL A 44 0.09 8.43 -12.23
C VAL A 44 -0.95 7.30 -12.23
N LEU A 45 -2.08 7.60 -12.87
CA LEU A 45 -3.15 6.66 -13.16
C LEU A 45 -3.18 6.46 -14.68
N ARG A 46 -2.92 5.24 -15.15
CA ARG A 46 -2.81 4.90 -16.56
C ARG A 46 -4.04 4.13 -17.02
N ASN A 47 -4.60 4.57 -18.16
CA ASN A 47 -5.81 3.97 -18.70
C ASN A 47 -5.55 2.54 -19.16
N LEU A 48 -6.33 1.59 -18.65
CA LEU A 48 -6.40 0.23 -19.18
C LEU A 48 -7.21 0.26 -20.48
N ALA A 49 -6.55 0.59 -21.59
CA ALA A 49 -7.19 0.64 -22.90
C ALA A 49 -7.39 -0.78 -23.43
N GLY A 50 -8.66 -1.15 -23.72
CA GLY A 50 -8.95 -2.37 -24.47
C GLY A 50 -8.73 -2.18 -25.98
N GLU A 51 -8.37 -3.23 -26.69
CA GLU A 51 -8.43 -3.25 -28.15
C GLU A 51 -9.88 -3.01 -28.61
N GLY A 52 -10.13 -1.92 -29.35
CA GLY A 52 -11.42 -1.69 -29.99
C GLY A 52 -12.32 -0.57 -29.48
N MET A 53 -11.92 0.23 -28.50
CA MET A 53 -12.74 1.37 -28.07
C MET A 53 -12.60 2.58 -28.98
N GLY A 54 -13.09 2.42 -30.22
CA GLY A 54 -13.48 3.51 -31.13
C GLY A 54 -14.86 4.04 -30.75
N GLY A 55 -14.98 4.82 -29.68
CA GLY A 55 -16.25 5.36 -29.24
C GLY A 55 -16.19 6.86 -29.02
N CYS A 56 -17.02 7.62 -29.73
CA CYS A 56 -17.34 9.05 -29.60
C CYS A 56 -16.16 10.02 -29.65
N ARG A 57 -16.07 10.77 -30.73
CA ARG A 57 -15.08 11.84 -31.01
C ARG A 57 -14.98 12.95 -29.95
N HIS A 58 -15.74 12.93 -28.86
CA HIS A 58 -15.75 13.94 -27.79
C HIS A 58 -15.26 13.43 -26.42
N SER A 59 -14.93 12.12 -26.27
CA SER A 59 -14.34 11.58 -25.05
C SER A 59 -12.86 11.33 -25.26
N VAL A 60 -12.05 12.36 -25.10
CA VAL A 60 -10.58 12.19 -25.01
C VAL A 60 -10.31 11.35 -23.75
N HIS A 61 -10.10 10.05 -23.93
CA HIS A 61 -9.54 9.21 -22.88
C HIS A 61 -8.08 9.63 -22.75
N THR A 62 -7.77 10.45 -21.76
CA THR A 62 -6.38 10.78 -21.43
C THR A 62 -5.69 9.49 -21.08
N ALA A 63 -4.59 9.16 -21.76
CA ALA A 63 -3.88 7.90 -21.55
C ALA A 63 -3.34 7.80 -20.12
N GLU A 64 -3.02 8.95 -19.51
CA GLU A 64 -2.41 9.07 -18.20
C GLU A 64 -2.95 10.30 -17.45
N LEU A 65 -3.20 10.17 -16.15
CA LEU A 65 -3.65 11.20 -15.24
C LEU A 65 -2.70 11.28 -14.05
N ARG A 66 -2.30 12.48 -13.66
CA ARG A 66 -1.52 12.67 -12.43
C ARG A 66 -2.41 12.38 -11.21
N ILE A 67 -1.81 11.77 -10.18
CA ILE A 67 -2.52 11.54 -8.92
C ILE A 67 -2.58 12.85 -8.15
N GLU A 68 -1.46 13.54 -8.00
CA GLU A 68 -1.42 14.77 -7.23
C GLU A 68 -2.22 15.91 -7.90
N GLY A 69 -2.98 16.64 -7.07
CA GLY A 69 -3.75 17.81 -7.50
C GLY A 69 -5.00 17.54 -8.34
N THR A 70 -5.37 16.29 -8.59
CA THR A 70 -6.51 15.93 -9.45
C THR A 70 -7.67 15.29 -8.68
N VAL A 71 -8.90 15.35 -9.23
CA VAL A 71 -10.08 14.67 -8.63
C VAL A 71 -9.91 13.15 -8.67
N PRO A 72 -9.51 12.50 -9.79
CA PRO A 72 -9.24 11.06 -9.79
C PRO A 72 -8.14 10.68 -8.81
N GLY A 73 -7.09 11.50 -8.68
CA GLY A 73 -6.04 11.28 -7.68
C GLY A 73 -6.58 11.35 -6.26
N ARG A 74 -7.43 12.30 -5.92
CA ARG A 74 -8.08 12.35 -4.60
C ARG A 74 -8.98 11.16 -4.35
N ALA A 75 -9.74 10.69 -5.36
CA ALA A 75 -10.53 9.46 -5.22
C ALA A 75 -9.64 8.25 -4.92
N PHE A 76 -8.48 8.15 -5.57
CA PHE A 76 -7.47 7.13 -5.30
C PHE A 76 -6.84 7.26 -3.90
N GLN A 77 -6.35 8.47 -3.55
CA GLN A 77 -5.63 8.74 -2.30
C GLN A 77 -6.47 8.53 -1.05
N TYR A 78 -7.75 8.89 -1.08
CA TYR A 78 -8.65 8.81 0.07
C TYR A 78 -9.60 7.61 0.01
N GLY A 79 -9.57 6.82 -1.08
CA GLY A 79 -10.45 5.66 -1.24
C GLY A 79 -11.93 6.03 -1.23
N ARG A 80 -12.31 7.16 -1.84
CA ARG A 80 -13.69 7.67 -1.81
C ARG A 80 -14.24 7.93 -3.20
N LEU A 81 -15.53 7.65 -3.40
CA LEU A 81 -16.26 8.05 -4.59
C LEU A 81 -16.37 9.57 -4.63
N LEU A 82 -15.87 10.20 -5.70
CA LEU A 82 -15.88 11.64 -5.87
C LEU A 82 -16.55 12.06 -7.18
N PRO A 83 -17.41 13.11 -7.15
CA PRO A 83 -17.95 13.72 -8.35
C PRO A 83 -16.90 14.61 -9.02
N ALA A 84 -17.02 14.76 -10.34
CA ALA A 84 -16.25 15.72 -11.12
C ALA A 84 -17.13 16.39 -12.19
N ALA A 85 -16.68 17.52 -12.69
CA ALA A 85 -17.37 18.20 -13.78
C ALA A 85 -17.49 17.27 -15.01
N SER A 86 -18.69 17.15 -15.55
CA SER A 86 -18.94 16.39 -16.77
C SER A 86 -18.77 17.31 -17.99
N ALA A 87 -18.17 16.76 -19.05
CA ALA A 87 -18.14 17.43 -20.34
C ALA A 87 -19.51 17.42 -21.05
N CYS A 88 -20.44 16.56 -20.60
CA CYS A 88 -21.78 16.44 -21.14
C CYS A 88 -22.76 17.20 -20.24
N PRO A 89 -23.46 18.23 -20.73
CA PRO A 89 -24.48 18.93 -19.96
C PRO A 89 -25.55 17.99 -19.43
N GLY A 90 -25.96 18.16 -18.17
CA GLY A 90 -26.99 17.35 -17.52
C GLY A 90 -26.55 15.94 -17.11
N LYS A 91 -25.27 15.60 -17.20
CA LYS A 91 -24.73 14.34 -16.75
C LYS A 91 -23.71 14.53 -15.63
N TYR A 92 -23.59 13.52 -14.76
CA TYR A 92 -22.66 13.48 -13.66
C TYR A 92 -21.49 12.57 -14.00
N ARG A 93 -20.27 12.98 -13.66
CA ARG A 93 -19.06 12.18 -13.79
C ARG A 93 -18.57 11.75 -12.41
N TRP A 94 -18.27 10.47 -12.27
CA TRP A 94 -17.82 9.87 -11.03
C TRP A 94 -16.42 9.29 -11.17
N TRP A 95 -15.66 9.36 -10.09
CA TRP A 95 -14.41 8.68 -9.91
C TRP A 95 -14.53 7.79 -8.69
N ALA A 96 -14.57 6.46 -8.88
CA ALA A 96 -14.66 5.46 -7.83
C ALA A 96 -13.30 4.79 -7.64
N PRO A 97 -12.82 4.60 -6.39
CA PRO A 97 -11.58 3.88 -6.14
C PRO A 97 -11.72 2.41 -6.52
N LEU A 98 -10.66 1.82 -7.07
CA LEU A 98 -10.53 0.38 -7.29
C LEU A 98 -9.70 -0.20 -6.13
N LEU A 99 -10.33 -0.99 -5.28
CA LEU A 99 -9.72 -1.54 -4.07
C LEU A 99 -9.67 -3.07 -4.13
N GLY A 100 -8.46 -3.64 -4.03
CA GLY A 100 -8.23 -5.06 -3.80
C GLY A 100 -8.03 -5.30 -2.30
N GLY A 101 -9.11 -5.56 -1.55
CA GLY A 101 -9.07 -5.47 -0.10
C GLY A 101 -8.82 -4.02 0.32
N THR A 102 -7.67 -3.73 0.93
CA THR A 102 -7.26 -2.37 1.27
C THR A 102 -6.18 -1.81 0.34
N GLU A 103 -5.69 -2.61 -0.60
CA GLU A 103 -4.75 -2.18 -1.63
C GLU A 103 -5.45 -1.30 -2.66
N ARG A 104 -4.91 -0.12 -2.93
CA ARG A 104 -5.41 0.79 -3.97
C ARG A 104 -4.80 0.43 -5.30
N LEU A 105 -5.64 -0.06 -6.23
CA LEU A 105 -5.23 -0.50 -7.57
C LEU A 105 -5.34 0.63 -8.60
N GLY A 106 -6.25 1.59 -8.37
CA GLY A 106 -6.53 2.64 -9.32
C GLY A 106 -7.89 3.28 -9.10
N VAL A 107 -8.51 3.78 -10.18
CA VAL A 107 -9.86 4.36 -10.16
C VAL A 107 -10.66 3.93 -11.38
N LEU A 108 -11.98 3.86 -11.20
CA LEU A 108 -12.96 3.70 -12.26
C LEU A 108 -13.65 5.05 -12.50
N ARG A 109 -13.71 5.48 -13.75
CA ARG A 109 -14.54 6.61 -14.20
C ARG A 109 -15.86 6.09 -14.73
N ALA A 110 -16.97 6.69 -14.34
CA ALA A 110 -18.28 6.45 -14.92
C ALA A 110 -19.04 7.78 -15.13
N THR A 111 -19.96 7.80 -16.08
CA THR A 111 -20.86 8.93 -16.32
C THR A 111 -22.31 8.45 -16.17
N THR A 112 -23.12 9.19 -15.42
CA THR A 112 -24.51 8.86 -15.10
C THR A 112 -25.45 10.00 -15.45
N GLU A 113 -26.74 9.72 -15.58
CA GLU A 113 -27.78 10.75 -15.78
C GLU A 113 -28.27 11.32 -14.44
N GLY A 114 -28.19 10.54 -13.37
CA GLY A 114 -28.61 10.93 -12.01
C GLY A 114 -27.45 11.00 -11.03
N ASP A 115 -27.72 11.64 -9.89
CA ASP A 115 -26.85 11.76 -8.73
C ASP A 115 -27.58 11.32 -7.45
N ASP A 116 -28.41 10.30 -7.56
CA ASP A 116 -29.09 9.73 -6.42
C ASP A 116 -28.23 8.69 -5.69
N PRO A 117 -28.56 8.35 -4.41
CA PRO A 117 -27.79 7.42 -3.61
C PRO A 117 -27.63 6.03 -4.25
N ARG A 118 -28.65 5.56 -4.98
CA ARG A 118 -28.62 4.26 -5.65
C ARG A 118 -27.62 4.27 -6.81
N THR A 119 -27.65 5.32 -7.62
CA THR A 119 -26.68 5.52 -8.71
C THR A 119 -25.25 5.54 -8.19
N ARG A 120 -24.98 6.25 -7.08
CA ARG A 120 -23.66 6.27 -6.44
C ARG A 120 -23.24 4.88 -5.95
N GLN A 121 -24.18 4.14 -5.36
CA GLN A 121 -23.94 2.75 -4.92
C GLN A 121 -23.65 1.83 -6.10
N ASP A 122 -24.37 1.93 -7.20
CA ASP A 122 -24.16 1.13 -8.41
C ASP A 122 -22.76 1.38 -9.03
N VAL A 123 -22.30 2.64 -9.03
CA VAL A 123 -20.93 3.01 -9.47
C VAL A 123 -19.90 2.38 -8.57
N GLN A 124 -20.08 2.43 -7.23
CA GLN A 124 -19.12 1.85 -6.28
C GLN A 124 -19.09 0.33 -6.40
N LEU A 125 -20.24 -0.34 -6.48
CA LEU A 125 -20.31 -1.80 -6.64
C LEU A 125 -19.66 -2.27 -7.95
N LEU A 126 -19.84 -1.50 -9.05
CA LEU A 126 -19.13 -1.79 -10.29
C LEU A 126 -17.61 -1.70 -10.11
N ALA A 127 -17.14 -0.65 -9.44
CA ALA A 127 -15.72 -0.47 -9.14
C ALA A 127 -15.16 -1.62 -8.29
N ASP A 128 -15.89 -2.06 -7.27
CA ASP A 128 -15.49 -3.17 -6.39
C ASP A 128 -15.38 -4.49 -7.18
N VAL A 129 -16.34 -4.81 -8.05
CA VAL A 129 -16.29 -6.00 -8.91
C VAL A 129 -15.13 -5.91 -9.90
N VAL A 130 -14.94 -4.75 -10.54
CA VAL A 130 -13.80 -4.52 -11.46
C VAL A 130 -12.47 -4.71 -10.74
N ALA A 131 -12.34 -4.20 -9.52
CA ALA A 131 -11.13 -4.37 -8.72
C ALA A 131 -10.84 -5.86 -8.43
N LEU A 132 -11.85 -6.63 -8.02
CA LEU A 132 -11.72 -8.09 -7.80
C LEU A 132 -11.29 -8.81 -9.08
N ILE A 133 -11.84 -8.45 -10.24
CA ILE A 133 -11.45 -9.02 -11.53
C ILE A 133 -9.98 -8.67 -11.84
N VAL A 134 -9.57 -7.41 -11.66
CA VAL A 134 -8.17 -6.99 -11.86
C VAL A 134 -7.23 -7.80 -10.96
N VAL A 135 -7.52 -7.94 -9.67
CA VAL A 135 -6.72 -8.76 -8.74
C VAL A 135 -6.61 -10.20 -9.23
N SER A 136 -7.71 -10.80 -9.72
CA SER A 136 -7.69 -12.19 -10.20
C SER A 136 -6.92 -12.40 -11.49
N LYS A 137 -6.64 -11.34 -12.26
CA LYS A 137 -6.00 -11.41 -13.59
C LYS A 137 -4.58 -10.84 -13.63
N ARG A 138 -4.22 -9.96 -12.72
CA ARG A 138 -2.95 -9.22 -12.76
C ARG A 138 -1.71 -10.11 -12.83
N ASP A 139 -1.75 -11.26 -12.15
CA ASP A 139 -0.60 -12.16 -12.04
C ASP A 139 -0.33 -12.97 -13.33
N TYR A 140 -1.30 -12.98 -14.25
CA TYR A 140 -1.21 -13.69 -15.54
C TYR A 140 -1.14 -12.75 -16.74
N SER A 141 -1.00 -11.43 -16.52
CA SER A 141 -1.08 -10.44 -17.58
C SER A 141 0.18 -9.58 -17.69
N ASP A 142 0.96 -9.80 -18.73
CA ASP A 142 2.07 -8.89 -19.08
C ASP A 142 1.57 -7.49 -19.47
N ALA A 143 0.33 -7.36 -19.96
CA ALA A 143 -0.27 -6.07 -20.23
C ALA A 143 -0.46 -5.28 -18.95
N TYR A 144 -0.89 -5.94 -17.86
CA TYR A 144 -0.92 -5.32 -16.54
C TYR A 144 0.48 -4.88 -16.10
N ALA A 145 1.46 -5.78 -16.16
CA ALA A 145 2.83 -5.48 -15.75
C ALA A 145 3.42 -4.29 -16.54
N ARG A 146 3.19 -4.23 -17.85
CA ARG A 146 3.61 -3.09 -18.71
C ARG A 146 2.86 -1.80 -18.37
N LEU A 147 1.56 -1.90 -18.02
CA LEU A 147 0.74 -0.73 -17.73
C LEU A 147 1.18 -0.03 -16.45
N ILE A 148 1.47 -0.79 -15.39
CA ILE A 148 1.86 -0.22 -14.10
C ILE A 148 3.33 0.19 -14.01
N ARG A 149 4.14 -0.09 -15.02
CA ARG A 149 5.56 0.29 -15.09
C ARG A 149 5.74 1.56 -15.90
N THR A 150 6.45 2.52 -15.33
CA THR A 150 6.83 3.78 -15.97
C THR A 150 8.31 3.80 -16.35
N ASP A 151 9.10 2.83 -15.87
CA ASP A 151 10.52 2.69 -16.16
C ASP A 151 10.91 1.20 -16.34
N THR A 152 12.14 0.97 -16.77
CA THR A 152 12.74 -0.36 -16.90
C THR A 152 13.09 -0.92 -15.53
N MET A 153 12.74 -2.18 -15.30
CA MET A 153 12.97 -2.87 -14.03
C MET A 153 14.23 -3.77 -14.14
N ASN A 154 15.07 -3.76 -13.09
CA ASN A 154 16.16 -4.72 -13.02
C ASN A 154 15.65 -6.13 -12.62
N VAL A 155 16.47 -7.17 -12.82
CA VAL A 155 16.03 -8.55 -12.59
C VAL A 155 15.79 -8.84 -11.11
N ALA A 156 16.56 -8.22 -10.20
CA ALA A 156 16.36 -8.36 -8.76
C ALA A 156 15.00 -7.81 -8.34
N ALA A 157 14.64 -6.61 -8.82
CA ALA A 157 13.34 -6.02 -8.58
C ALA A 157 12.20 -6.87 -9.16
N GLU A 158 12.35 -7.42 -10.38
CA GLU A 158 11.36 -8.32 -10.98
C GLU A 158 11.08 -9.55 -10.10
N MET A 159 12.12 -10.13 -9.51
CA MET A 159 12.01 -11.26 -8.60
C MET A 159 11.38 -10.85 -7.26
N LEU A 160 11.85 -9.79 -6.63
CA LEU A 160 11.39 -9.35 -5.32
C LEU A 160 9.94 -8.89 -5.34
N TRP A 161 9.51 -8.11 -6.34
CA TRP A 161 8.12 -7.68 -6.45
C TRP A 161 7.12 -8.84 -6.58
N ARG A 162 7.55 -9.99 -7.11
CA ARG A 162 6.73 -11.21 -7.12
C ARG A 162 6.64 -11.90 -5.77
N LEU A 163 7.63 -11.68 -4.91
CA LEU A 163 7.66 -12.26 -3.57
C LEU A 163 6.98 -11.37 -2.53
N LEU A 164 7.04 -10.04 -2.69
CA LEU A 164 6.48 -9.11 -1.73
C LEU A 164 4.96 -9.28 -1.58
N PRO A 165 4.41 -9.17 -0.34
CA PRO A 165 2.98 -9.13 -0.11
C PRO A 165 2.36 -7.82 -0.62
N PRO A 166 1.01 -7.72 -0.69
CA PRO A 166 0.34 -6.45 -0.98
C PRO A 166 0.80 -5.34 -0.05
N ARG A 167 0.91 -4.11 -0.58
CA ARG A 167 1.46 -2.97 0.19
C ARG A 167 0.53 -2.42 1.27
N ALA A 168 -0.69 -2.90 1.37
CA ALA A 168 -1.64 -2.47 2.39
C ALA A 168 -2.55 -3.62 2.80
N TYR A 169 -2.83 -3.69 4.09
CA TYR A 169 -3.78 -4.63 4.68
C TYR A 169 -4.49 -4.01 5.88
N SER A 170 -5.76 -4.34 6.07
CA SER A 170 -6.50 -4.05 7.30
C SER A 170 -7.63 -5.08 7.51
N ASP A 171 -7.87 -5.46 8.76
CA ASP A 171 -8.96 -6.37 9.15
C ASP A 171 -9.85 -5.81 10.27
N GLY A 172 -9.71 -4.53 10.60
CA GLY A 172 -10.42 -3.89 11.70
C GLY A 172 -9.66 -3.90 13.03
N ARG A 173 -8.64 -4.74 13.20
CA ARG A 173 -7.77 -4.79 14.39
C ARG A 173 -6.43 -4.14 14.15
N VAL A 174 -5.98 -4.20 12.91
CA VAL A 174 -4.71 -3.60 12.49
C VAL A 174 -4.84 -2.93 11.14
N VAL A 175 -3.95 -1.98 10.90
CA VAL A 175 -3.66 -1.44 9.57
C VAL A 175 -2.18 -1.62 9.30
N ILE A 176 -1.85 -2.34 8.24
CA ILE A 176 -0.48 -2.53 7.77
C ILE A 176 -0.31 -1.77 6.46
N SER A 177 0.82 -1.08 6.32
CA SER A 177 1.21 -0.49 5.06
C SER A 177 2.72 -0.59 4.88
N ALA A 178 3.16 -0.86 3.67
CA ALA A 178 4.58 -0.94 3.34
C ALA A 178 4.90 -0.18 2.06
N THR A 179 6.14 0.25 1.96
CA THR A 179 6.69 0.87 0.76
C THR A 179 8.15 0.48 0.61
N LEU A 180 8.63 0.43 -0.63
CA LEU A 180 9.99 0.11 -1.00
C LEU A 180 10.36 0.94 -2.22
N GLU A 181 11.43 1.70 -2.14
CA GLU A 181 12.01 2.50 -3.23
C GLU A 181 13.54 2.28 -3.28
N PRO A 182 14.14 2.39 -4.45
CA PRO A 182 13.57 2.68 -5.76
C PRO A 182 12.85 1.46 -6.38
N ALA A 183 11.59 1.64 -6.75
CA ALA A 183 10.71 0.53 -7.18
C ALA A 183 11.25 -0.31 -8.36
N TYR A 184 12.08 0.28 -9.22
CA TYR A 184 12.57 -0.36 -10.45
C TYR A 184 14.00 -0.91 -10.35
N ARG A 185 14.73 -0.55 -9.30
CA ARG A 185 16.14 -0.93 -9.10
C ARG A 185 16.40 -1.48 -7.71
N VAL A 186 15.43 -2.19 -7.15
CA VAL A 186 15.57 -2.82 -5.82
C VAL A 186 16.83 -3.66 -5.79
N GLY A 187 17.62 -3.47 -4.74
CA GLY A 187 18.84 -4.19 -4.50
C GLY A 187 18.68 -5.33 -3.50
N GLY A 188 18.57 -5.03 -2.22
CA GLY A 188 18.65 -6.00 -1.14
C GLY A 188 17.52 -5.98 -0.13
N ASP A 189 16.64 -4.98 -0.17
CA ASP A 189 15.57 -4.83 0.79
C ASP A 189 14.36 -5.73 0.50
N ALA A 190 13.77 -6.26 1.58
CA ALA A 190 12.49 -6.97 1.48
C ALA A 190 11.69 -6.83 2.76
N PHE A 191 10.37 -6.88 2.63
CA PHE A 191 9.46 -6.98 3.77
C PHE A 191 8.47 -8.11 3.58
N ASP A 192 7.96 -8.66 4.68
CA ASP A 192 6.87 -9.63 4.65
C ASP A 192 5.92 -9.40 5.81
N TYR A 193 4.65 -9.69 5.58
CA TYR A 193 3.67 -9.82 6.65
C TYR A 193 2.64 -10.90 6.30
N VAL A 194 2.12 -11.54 7.32
CA VAL A 194 1.05 -12.53 7.17
C VAL A 194 0.26 -12.66 8.45
N LEU A 195 -0.99 -13.03 8.29
CA LEU A 195 -1.90 -13.30 9.40
C LEU A 195 -2.03 -14.80 9.60
N ASP A 196 -2.05 -15.20 10.87
CA ASP A 196 -2.33 -16.55 11.32
C ASP A 196 -3.21 -16.49 12.58
N GLY A 197 -4.51 -16.56 12.37
CA GLY A 197 -5.51 -16.37 13.44
C GLY A 197 -5.37 -15.00 14.13
N PRO A 198 -5.06 -14.94 15.44
CA PRO A 198 -4.84 -13.69 16.16
C PRO A 198 -3.42 -13.14 15.99
N LEU A 199 -2.52 -13.90 15.37
CA LEU A 199 -1.12 -13.53 15.21
C LEU A 199 -0.89 -12.85 13.87
N ILE A 200 -0.08 -11.80 13.90
CA ILE A 200 0.49 -11.19 12.71
C ILE A 200 2.00 -11.33 12.79
N HIS A 201 2.56 -11.96 11.78
CA HIS A 201 3.99 -12.00 11.59
C HIS A 201 4.40 -10.83 10.71
N LEU A 202 5.45 -10.11 11.13
CA LEU A 202 6.04 -8.99 10.43
C LEU A 202 7.53 -9.28 10.26
N SER A 203 8.10 -8.99 9.11
CA SER A 203 9.54 -9.06 8.93
C SER A 203 10.03 -8.03 7.93
N ILE A 204 11.24 -7.54 8.16
CA ILE A 204 11.99 -6.68 7.26
C ILE A 204 13.39 -7.25 7.15
N PHE A 205 13.95 -7.25 5.96
CA PHE A 205 15.29 -7.73 5.66
C PHE A 205 16.01 -6.69 4.81
N ASP A 206 17.31 -6.55 5.07
CA ASP A 206 18.21 -5.73 4.31
C ASP A 206 19.48 -6.57 4.05
N ALA A 207 19.65 -6.95 2.79
CA ALA A 207 20.76 -7.80 2.38
C ALA A 207 21.95 -6.96 1.93
N MET A 208 23.14 -7.37 2.29
CA MET A 208 24.39 -6.71 1.95
C MET A 208 24.50 -6.39 0.45
N GLY A 209 24.55 -5.09 0.12
CA GLY A 209 24.75 -4.55 -1.22
C GLY A 209 23.44 -4.37 -2.00
N HIS A 210 23.56 -3.82 -3.21
CA HIS A 210 22.42 -3.44 -4.06
C HIS A 210 22.47 -4.11 -5.45
N ASP A 211 23.09 -5.27 -5.55
CA ASP A 211 23.27 -6.03 -6.78
C ASP A 211 22.25 -7.20 -6.88
N MET A 212 22.32 -7.94 -8.01
CA MET A 212 21.53 -9.14 -8.22
C MET A 212 21.66 -10.16 -7.06
N ALA A 213 22.86 -10.28 -6.50
CA ALA A 213 23.11 -11.24 -5.43
C ALA A 213 22.49 -10.76 -4.10
N ALA A 214 22.37 -9.44 -3.88
CA ALA A 214 21.62 -8.90 -2.75
C ALA A 214 20.12 -9.25 -2.87
N GLY A 215 19.52 -9.04 -4.03
CA GLY A 215 18.12 -9.44 -4.29
C GLY A 215 17.89 -10.95 -4.11
N LEU A 216 18.84 -11.79 -4.52
CA LEU A 216 18.77 -13.23 -4.28
C LEU A 216 18.90 -13.55 -2.78
N THR A 217 19.77 -12.86 -2.04
CA THR A 217 19.93 -13.03 -0.58
C THR A 217 18.65 -12.67 0.15
N ALA A 218 18.03 -11.52 -0.17
CA ALA A 218 16.75 -11.11 0.39
C ALA A 218 15.63 -12.10 0.06
N GLY A 219 15.57 -12.57 -1.19
CA GLY A 219 14.60 -13.59 -1.63
C GLY A 219 14.74 -14.92 -0.87
N LEU A 220 15.97 -15.37 -0.64
CA LEU A 220 16.24 -16.58 0.16
C LEU A 220 15.86 -16.38 1.63
N ALA A 221 16.20 -15.22 2.23
CA ALA A 221 15.81 -14.89 3.59
C ALA A 221 14.28 -14.91 3.76
N MET A 222 13.54 -14.26 2.85
CA MET A 222 12.07 -14.34 2.84
C MET A 222 11.55 -15.77 2.68
N GLY A 223 12.10 -16.55 1.77
CA GLY A 223 11.73 -17.93 1.52
C GLY A 223 11.92 -18.81 2.75
N ALA A 224 13.08 -18.72 3.39
CA ALA A 224 13.42 -19.42 4.63
C ALA A 224 12.49 -18.99 5.79
N CYS A 225 12.26 -17.69 5.97
CA CYS A 225 11.34 -17.15 6.96
C CYS A 225 9.92 -17.72 6.78
N ARG A 226 9.37 -17.68 5.58
CA ARG A 226 8.03 -18.21 5.27
C ARG A 226 7.94 -19.72 5.49
N ASN A 227 8.99 -20.46 5.11
CA ASN A 227 9.02 -21.91 5.28
C ASN A 227 9.06 -22.31 6.77
N ALA A 228 9.92 -21.67 7.57
CA ALA A 228 10.00 -21.93 9.01
C ALA A 228 8.70 -21.55 9.73
N ARG A 229 8.14 -20.37 9.45
CA ARG A 229 6.86 -19.92 9.99
C ARG A 229 5.71 -20.91 9.70
N ARG A 230 5.60 -21.42 8.48
CA ARG A 230 4.57 -22.41 8.10
C ARG A 230 4.73 -23.76 8.80
N ARG A 231 5.86 -24.01 9.44
CA ARG A 231 6.10 -25.15 10.32
C ARG A 231 5.86 -24.79 11.79
N ASN A 232 5.30 -23.60 12.09
CA ASN A 232 5.08 -23.07 13.43
C ASN A 232 6.36 -22.93 14.25
N ALA A 233 7.48 -22.63 13.61
CA ALA A 233 8.74 -22.36 14.30
C ALA A 233 8.65 -21.08 15.16
N GLU A 234 9.34 -21.07 16.28
CA GLU A 234 9.46 -19.88 17.12
C GLU A 234 10.39 -18.84 16.50
N LEU A 235 10.32 -17.57 16.96
CA LEU A 235 11.02 -16.45 16.32
C LEU A 235 12.55 -16.70 16.19
N VAL A 236 13.18 -17.26 17.21
CA VAL A 236 14.61 -17.62 17.17
C VAL A 236 14.86 -18.68 16.09
N GLU A 237 14.09 -19.74 16.08
CA GLU A 237 14.23 -20.84 15.11
C GLU A 237 14.03 -20.35 13.67
N ILE A 238 13.11 -19.37 13.44
CA ILE A 238 12.93 -18.75 12.13
C ILE A 238 14.24 -18.07 11.70
N THR A 239 14.86 -17.29 12.57
CA THR A 239 16.11 -16.58 12.23
C THR A 239 17.29 -17.51 12.06
N GLU A 240 17.34 -18.61 12.81
CA GLU A 240 18.37 -19.67 12.67
C GLU A 240 18.21 -20.43 11.33
N GLU A 241 16.98 -20.68 10.88
CA GLU A 241 16.74 -21.29 9.56
C GLU A 241 17.17 -20.36 8.44
N ILE A 242 16.95 -19.03 8.57
CA ILE A 242 17.44 -18.05 7.61
C ILE A 242 18.97 -18.05 7.59
N GLU A 243 19.61 -17.97 8.77
CA GLU A 243 21.07 -18.07 8.94
C GLU A 243 21.62 -19.27 8.21
N LYS A 244 21.06 -20.45 8.50
CA LYS A 244 21.48 -21.72 7.91
C LYS A 244 21.41 -21.72 6.38
N VAL A 245 20.26 -21.28 5.83
CA VAL A 245 20.05 -21.24 4.37
C VAL A 245 21.06 -20.30 3.70
N LEU A 246 21.31 -19.12 4.29
CA LEU A 246 22.26 -18.15 3.73
C LEU A 246 23.71 -18.65 3.83
N VAL A 247 24.09 -19.28 4.96
CA VAL A 247 25.43 -19.88 5.11
C VAL A 247 25.63 -21.05 4.13
N GLU A 248 24.65 -21.94 3.99
CA GLU A 248 24.71 -23.05 3.03
C GLU A 248 24.84 -22.55 1.59
N GLN A 249 24.18 -21.45 1.23
CA GLN A 249 24.22 -20.91 -0.13
C GLN A 249 25.47 -20.10 -0.42
N PHE A 250 25.93 -19.29 0.55
CA PHE A 250 26.98 -18.28 0.31
C PHE A 250 28.27 -18.48 1.11
N GLY A 251 28.34 -19.47 2.00
CA GLY A 251 29.55 -19.79 2.76
C GLY A 251 30.02 -18.65 3.69
N GLY A 252 29.11 -17.81 4.19
CA GLY A 252 29.44 -16.66 5.05
C GLY A 252 29.89 -15.41 4.30
N THR A 253 29.84 -15.40 2.96
CA THR A 253 30.29 -14.23 2.17
C THR A 253 29.18 -13.20 1.92
N ARG A 254 27.91 -13.58 2.16
CA ARG A 254 26.77 -12.70 2.07
C ARG A 254 25.84 -12.92 3.26
N TYR A 255 25.28 -11.83 3.73
CA TYR A 255 24.42 -11.82 4.90
C TYR A 255 23.26 -10.83 4.70
N ALA A 256 22.27 -10.93 5.56
CA ALA A 256 21.20 -9.96 5.67
C ALA A 256 21.00 -9.56 7.13
N THR A 257 20.80 -8.28 7.38
CA THR A 257 20.22 -7.81 8.63
C THR A 257 18.71 -7.96 8.58
N GLY A 258 18.04 -7.93 9.73
CA GLY A 258 16.58 -7.99 9.71
C GLY A 258 15.94 -8.07 11.08
N ILE A 259 14.64 -7.85 11.07
CA ILE A 259 13.75 -8.05 12.21
C ILE A 259 12.70 -9.07 11.82
N VAL A 260 12.48 -10.05 12.70
CA VAL A 260 11.35 -10.98 12.63
C VAL A 260 10.52 -10.77 13.87
N ALA A 261 9.24 -10.41 13.69
CA ALA A 261 8.34 -10.03 14.77
C ALA A 261 7.00 -10.76 14.69
N ARG A 262 6.33 -10.88 15.83
CA ARG A 262 5.00 -11.45 15.99
C ARG A 262 4.17 -10.55 16.90
N LEU A 263 3.05 -10.05 16.39
CA LEU A 263 2.06 -9.28 17.16
C LEU A 263 0.81 -10.12 17.40
N ASN A 264 0.43 -10.29 18.65
CA ASN A 264 -0.86 -10.88 19.00
C ASN A 264 -1.93 -9.76 19.02
N THR A 265 -2.82 -9.76 18.04
CA THR A 265 -3.85 -8.72 17.88
C THR A 265 -4.94 -8.78 18.94
N GLY A 266 -5.08 -9.91 19.64
CA GLY A 266 -6.04 -10.06 20.75
C GLY A 266 -5.53 -9.46 22.05
N THR A 267 -4.20 -9.45 22.26
CA THR A 267 -3.59 -8.97 23.52
C THR A 267 -2.76 -7.71 23.36
N GLY A 268 -2.30 -7.41 22.12
CA GLY A 268 -1.35 -6.33 21.86
C GLY A 268 0.09 -6.68 22.23
N LEU A 269 0.39 -7.94 22.56
CA LEU A 269 1.76 -8.34 22.84
C LEU A 269 2.55 -8.44 21.53
N LEU A 270 3.59 -7.63 21.44
CA LEU A 270 4.61 -7.67 20.39
C LEU A 270 5.83 -8.43 20.89
N GLU A 271 6.28 -9.42 20.13
CA GLU A 271 7.54 -10.12 20.32
C GLU A 271 8.39 -9.99 19.08
N TRP A 272 9.70 -9.78 19.23
CA TRP A 272 10.61 -9.69 18.08
C TRP A 272 12.01 -10.16 18.38
N VAL A 273 12.72 -10.50 17.32
CA VAL A 273 14.14 -10.78 17.27
C VAL A 273 14.81 -9.79 16.34
N ASN A 274 15.91 -9.20 16.76
CA ASN A 274 16.73 -8.30 15.95
C ASN A 274 18.04 -9.01 15.55
N ARG A 275 18.29 -9.11 14.24
CA ARG A 275 19.51 -9.69 13.65
C ARG A 275 20.34 -8.59 12.99
N GLY A 276 20.97 -7.73 13.83
CA GLY A 276 21.87 -6.68 13.38
C GLY A 276 21.20 -5.53 12.63
N HIS A 277 19.89 -5.37 12.75
CA HIS A 277 19.11 -4.36 12.05
C HIS A 277 18.79 -3.15 12.93
N HIS A 278 18.33 -2.03 12.32
CA HIS A 278 17.88 -0.86 13.06
C HIS A 278 16.73 -1.21 14.01
N PRO A 279 16.71 -0.65 15.24
CA PRO A 279 15.64 -0.92 16.20
C PRO A 279 14.28 -0.48 15.67
N PRO A 280 13.19 -1.24 15.92
CA PRO A 280 11.83 -0.78 15.62
C PRO A 280 11.53 0.54 16.33
N VAL A 281 10.73 1.37 15.69
CA VAL A 281 10.19 2.60 16.30
C VAL A 281 8.75 2.38 16.70
N LEU A 282 8.41 2.75 17.93
CA LEU A 282 7.05 2.78 18.43
C LEU A 282 6.59 4.24 18.59
N ILE A 283 5.44 4.58 17.98
CA ILE A 283 4.78 5.89 18.13
C ILE A 283 3.50 5.67 18.91
N ARG A 284 3.41 6.25 20.12
CA ARG A 284 2.28 6.15 21.03
C ARG A 284 1.61 7.50 21.20
N GLY A 285 0.27 7.55 21.14
CA GLY A 285 -0.50 8.76 21.36
C GLY A 285 -0.14 9.93 20.44
N SER A 286 0.44 9.65 19.26
CA SER A 286 0.88 10.63 18.25
C SER A 286 1.89 11.68 18.75
N ARG A 287 2.55 11.43 19.88
CA ARG A 287 3.51 12.37 20.50
C ARG A 287 4.73 11.69 21.10
N TRP A 288 4.54 10.54 21.70
CA TRP A 288 5.62 9.81 22.33
C TRP A 288 6.23 8.82 21.33
N VAL A 289 7.55 8.90 21.19
CA VAL A 289 8.31 8.06 20.27
C VAL A 289 9.45 7.41 21.02
N THR A 290 9.59 6.12 20.82
CA THR A 290 10.73 5.36 21.35
C THR A 290 11.24 4.36 20.34
N GLN A 291 12.55 4.14 20.35
CA GLN A 291 13.13 2.97 19.72
C GLN A 291 13.03 1.79 20.68
N LEU A 292 12.50 0.67 20.18
CA LEU A 292 12.35 -0.54 20.96
C LEU A 292 13.72 -1.22 21.06
N ALA A 293 14.38 -1.04 22.21
CA ALA A 293 15.69 -1.63 22.45
C ALA A 293 15.58 -3.15 22.52
N CYS A 294 16.45 -3.84 21.78
CA CYS A 294 16.64 -5.27 21.82
C CYS A 294 18.13 -5.53 21.52
N PRO A 295 18.85 -6.32 22.33
CA PRO A 295 20.21 -6.67 22.00
C PRO A 295 20.26 -7.28 20.60
N PRO A 296 21.01 -6.69 19.64
CA PRO A 296 21.07 -7.24 18.30
C PRO A 296 21.89 -8.53 18.30
N GLY A 297 21.37 -9.57 17.67
CA GLY A 297 22.15 -10.73 17.27
C GLY A 297 22.99 -10.41 16.03
N ASP A 298 23.81 -11.37 15.62
CA ASP A 298 24.58 -11.23 14.38
C ASP A 298 23.66 -11.17 13.15
N PRO A 299 24.04 -10.45 12.07
CA PRO A 299 23.37 -10.54 10.78
C PRO A 299 23.29 -12.01 10.32
N MET A 300 22.18 -12.35 9.67
CA MET A 300 21.90 -13.71 9.21
C MET A 300 22.73 -14.03 7.96
N GLY A 301 23.43 -15.17 7.96
CA GLY A 301 24.32 -15.61 6.87
C GLY A 301 25.80 -15.44 7.17
N THR A 302 26.17 -14.93 8.38
CA THR A 302 27.56 -14.70 8.78
C THR A 302 28.27 -15.95 9.30
N GLY A 303 27.55 -16.93 9.84
CA GLY A 303 28.12 -18.14 10.47
C GLY A 303 28.74 -17.88 11.84
N LEU A 304 28.52 -16.74 12.47
CA LEU A 304 29.14 -16.37 13.76
C LEU A 304 28.52 -17.09 14.96
N GLY A 305 27.24 -17.46 14.87
CA GLY A 305 26.58 -18.35 15.84
C GLY A 305 26.20 -17.70 17.17
N VAL A 306 26.09 -16.39 17.25
CA VAL A 306 25.53 -15.70 18.43
C VAL A 306 24.03 -15.87 18.47
N ALA A 307 23.51 -16.48 19.53
CA ALA A 307 22.08 -16.67 19.71
C ALA A 307 21.37 -15.32 19.94
N PRO A 308 20.30 -15.02 19.17
CA PRO A 308 19.55 -13.77 19.36
C PRO A 308 18.61 -13.88 20.56
N GLU A 309 18.23 -12.73 21.11
CA GLU A 309 17.24 -12.61 22.18
C GLU A 309 15.84 -12.32 21.62
N VAL A 310 14.80 -12.85 22.29
CA VAL A 310 13.41 -12.47 22.04
C VAL A 310 13.05 -11.31 22.96
N CYS A 311 12.80 -10.16 22.37
CA CYS A 311 12.33 -8.98 23.09
C CYS A 311 10.80 -8.87 23.04
N ARG A 312 10.22 -8.14 24.01
CA ARG A 312 8.77 -8.02 24.18
C ARG A 312 8.38 -6.59 24.52
N GLU A 313 7.25 -6.15 23.94
CA GLU A 313 6.61 -4.87 24.25
C GLU A 313 5.09 -5.05 24.30
N GLN A 314 4.44 -4.41 25.27
CA GLN A 314 3.00 -4.36 25.36
C GLN A 314 2.49 -3.12 24.61
N LEU A 315 1.84 -3.33 23.47
CA LEU A 315 1.23 -2.24 22.73
C LEU A 315 -0.08 -1.78 23.38
N GLU A 316 -0.39 -0.51 23.21
CA GLU A 316 -1.68 0.12 23.52
C GLU A 316 -2.48 0.34 22.22
N PRO A 317 -3.82 0.29 22.27
CA PRO A 317 -4.64 0.57 21.08
C PRO A 317 -4.36 1.95 20.48
N GLY A 318 -3.98 1.96 19.20
CA GLY A 318 -3.53 3.15 18.47
C GLY A 318 -2.02 3.31 18.39
N ASP A 319 -1.26 2.38 19.00
CA ASP A 319 0.18 2.34 18.85
C ASP A 319 0.58 1.94 17.42
N ARG A 320 1.66 2.55 16.95
CA ARG A 320 2.22 2.38 15.62
C ARG A 320 3.63 1.84 15.70
N LEU A 321 3.82 0.65 15.18
CA LEU A 321 5.12 0.04 14.99
C LEU A 321 5.64 0.39 13.60
N VAL A 322 6.88 0.85 13.53
CA VAL A 322 7.56 1.18 12.27
C VAL A 322 8.87 0.40 12.20
N LEU A 323 9.00 -0.45 11.20
CA LEU A 323 10.24 -1.10 10.80
C LEU A 323 10.75 -0.39 9.54
N TYR A 324 12.05 -0.13 9.46
CA TYR A 324 12.63 0.64 8.36
C TYR A 324 14.08 0.23 8.11
N THR A 325 14.56 0.41 6.88
CA THR A 325 15.96 0.23 6.51
C THR A 325 16.71 1.57 6.51
N ASP A 326 18.03 1.52 6.48
CA ASP A 326 18.89 2.70 6.59
C ASP A 326 18.72 3.70 5.44
N GLY A 327 18.34 3.25 4.22
CA GLY A 327 18.03 4.14 3.13
C GLY A 327 16.98 5.21 3.44
N ILE A 328 16.13 4.99 4.47
CA ILE A 328 15.20 6.01 4.97
C ILE A 328 15.93 7.11 5.73
N THR A 329 16.89 6.75 6.57
CA THR A 329 17.58 7.70 7.44
C THR A 329 18.76 8.38 6.75
N GLU A 330 19.39 7.70 5.79
CA GLU A 330 20.53 8.17 5.01
C GLU A 330 20.11 8.95 3.74
N ALA A 331 18.82 8.97 3.42
CA ALA A 331 18.30 9.77 2.31
C ALA A 331 18.76 11.24 2.42
N ARG A 332 19.38 11.76 1.35
CA ARG A 332 19.93 13.11 1.34
C ARG A 332 18.87 14.14 0.99
N THR A 333 18.85 15.24 1.74
CA THR A 333 17.99 16.40 1.46
C THR A 333 18.68 17.36 0.48
N ASP A 334 17.88 18.21 -0.17
CA ASP A 334 18.35 19.28 -1.09
C ASP A 334 19.38 20.21 -0.44
N THR A 335 19.37 20.33 0.88
CA THR A 335 20.35 21.12 1.66
C THR A 335 21.65 20.38 1.94
N GLY A 336 21.79 19.13 1.45
CA GLY A 336 22.98 18.29 1.60
C GLY A 336 23.09 17.58 2.95
N GLY A 337 22.09 17.70 3.83
CA GLY A 337 21.97 16.95 5.07
C GLY A 337 21.24 15.60 4.87
N GLU A 338 21.35 14.69 5.83
CA GLU A 338 20.54 13.48 5.89
C GLU A 338 19.12 13.83 6.36
N PHE A 339 18.11 13.11 5.85
CA PHE A 339 16.71 13.27 6.29
C PHE A 339 16.57 12.89 7.78
N GLY A 340 17.24 11.83 8.17
CA GLY A 340 17.34 11.34 9.53
C GLY A 340 16.04 10.76 10.07
N LEU A 341 16.16 9.92 11.11
CA LEU A 341 15.01 9.29 11.75
C LEU A 341 14.02 10.30 12.34
N SER A 342 14.52 11.42 12.91
CA SER A 342 13.66 12.47 13.48
C SER A 342 12.77 13.14 12.44
N GLY A 343 13.31 13.43 11.26
CA GLY A 343 12.53 14.01 10.15
C GLY A 343 11.43 13.06 9.67
N PHE A 344 11.74 11.76 9.59
CA PHE A 344 10.76 10.73 9.24
C PHE A 344 9.61 10.64 10.26
N ILE A 345 9.93 10.57 11.54
CA ILE A 345 8.96 10.48 12.62
C ILE A 345 8.09 11.74 12.67
N ASP A 346 8.68 12.92 12.60
CA ASP A 346 7.95 14.18 12.59
C ASP A 346 6.96 14.28 11.42
N PHE A 347 7.34 13.72 10.27
CA PHE A 347 6.44 13.64 9.12
C PHE A 347 5.23 12.74 9.43
N LEU A 348 5.45 11.53 9.96
CA LEU A 348 4.39 10.59 10.29
C LEU A 348 3.40 11.18 11.31
N ILE A 349 3.91 11.86 12.33
CA ILE A 349 3.09 12.50 13.37
C ILE A 349 2.21 13.60 12.77
N ARG A 350 2.75 14.47 11.90
CA ARG A 350 2.00 15.55 11.25
C ARG A 350 0.88 15.02 10.36
N GLN A 351 1.19 14.06 9.50
CA GLN A 351 0.19 13.46 8.61
C GLN A 351 -0.95 12.78 9.37
N HIS A 352 -0.65 12.22 10.54
CA HIS A 352 -1.69 11.66 11.41
C HIS A 352 -2.63 12.75 11.97
N ALA A 353 -2.11 13.88 12.40
CA ALA A 353 -2.92 15.01 12.86
C ALA A 353 -3.89 15.51 11.76
N ASP A 354 -3.46 15.44 10.49
CA ASP A 354 -4.27 15.79 9.33
C ASP A 354 -5.24 14.67 8.88
N ARG A 355 -5.31 13.55 9.63
CA ARG A 355 -6.16 12.38 9.34
C ARG A 355 -5.94 11.78 7.94
N VAL A 356 -4.72 11.86 7.43
CA VAL A 356 -4.36 11.21 6.17
C VAL A 356 -4.30 9.71 6.39
N PRO A 357 -4.90 8.88 5.50
CA PRO A 357 -4.81 7.44 5.60
C PRO A 357 -3.36 6.95 5.62
N VAL A 358 -3.05 5.90 6.39
CA VAL A 358 -1.69 5.39 6.55
C VAL A 358 -1.02 5.03 5.22
N PRO A 359 -1.68 4.33 4.28
CA PRO A 359 -1.05 4.03 2.99
C PRO A 359 -0.72 5.27 2.16
N GLU A 360 -1.52 6.33 2.30
CA GLU A 360 -1.26 7.62 1.64
C GLU A 360 -0.15 8.39 2.34
N THR A 361 -0.09 8.32 3.67
CA THR A 361 0.99 8.92 4.46
C THR A 361 2.36 8.39 4.03
N LEU A 362 2.51 7.07 3.91
CA LEU A 362 3.75 6.45 3.47
C LEU A 362 4.08 6.80 2.00
N CYS A 363 3.07 6.83 1.13
CA CYS A 363 3.25 7.23 -0.26
C CYS A 363 3.80 8.66 -0.37
N ARG A 364 3.19 9.63 0.33
CA ARG A 364 3.65 11.03 0.37
C ARG A 364 5.04 11.17 0.96
N PHE A 365 5.32 10.38 1.99
CA PHE A 365 6.65 10.36 2.57
C PHE A 365 7.69 9.93 1.54
N MET A 366 7.47 8.81 0.87
CA MET A 366 8.40 8.30 -0.13
C MET A 366 8.56 9.24 -1.32
N HIS A 367 7.46 9.84 -1.82
CA HIS A 367 7.56 10.88 -2.86
C HIS A 367 8.45 12.03 -2.40
N ARG A 368 8.29 12.48 -1.15
CA ARG A 368 9.13 13.54 -0.60
C ARG A 368 10.59 13.12 -0.51
N VAL A 369 10.87 11.89 -0.12
CA VAL A 369 12.25 11.35 -0.06
C VAL A 369 12.83 11.26 -1.47
N VAL A 370 12.06 10.74 -2.44
CA VAL A 370 12.47 10.62 -3.84
C VAL A 370 12.69 11.99 -4.50
N ASP A 371 11.76 12.93 -4.33
CA ASP A 371 11.82 14.26 -4.95
C ASP A 371 12.97 15.13 -4.40
N HIS A 372 13.37 14.88 -3.14
CA HIS A 372 14.44 15.62 -2.48
C HIS A 372 15.80 14.92 -2.57
N HIS A 373 15.82 13.70 -3.10
CA HIS A 373 17.06 12.97 -3.27
C HIS A 373 17.86 13.53 -4.43
N VAL A 374 19.07 14.03 -4.16
CA VAL A 374 19.99 14.58 -5.17
C VAL A 374 21.05 13.51 -5.48
N GLY A 375 20.97 12.91 -6.66
CA GLY A 375 21.95 11.94 -7.15
C GLY A 375 21.34 10.55 -7.44
N GLU A 376 22.19 9.56 -7.64
CA GLU A 376 21.75 8.17 -7.74
C GLU A 376 21.43 7.61 -6.34
N TRP A 377 20.38 6.86 -6.22
CA TRP A 377 20.06 6.10 -5.01
C TRP A 377 21.23 5.17 -4.67
N GLN A 378 21.73 5.29 -3.46
CA GLN A 378 22.88 4.50 -2.99
C GLN A 378 22.44 3.21 -2.33
N ASP A 379 21.20 3.18 -1.79
CA ASP A 379 20.61 2.01 -1.16
C ASP A 379 19.09 2.01 -1.27
N ASP A 380 18.46 0.87 -0.97
CA ASP A 380 17.01 0.72 -0.95
C ASP A 380 16.44 1.37 0.32
N ALA A 381 15.25 1.92 0.21
CA ALA A 381 14.53 2.57 1.29
C ALA A 381 13.20 1.87 1.53
N THR A 382 13.11 1.11 2.61
CA THR A 382 11.93 0.30 2.94
C THR A 382 11.33 0.72 4.26
N VAL A 383 9.99 0.81 4.29
CA VAL A 383 9.20 1.01 5.51
C VAL A 383 8.10 -0.03 5.57
N LEU A 384 8.00 -0.71 6.70
CA LEU A 384 6.84 -1.53 7.08
C LEU A 384 6.20 -0.94 8.34
N PHE A 385 4.99 -0.48 8.19
CA PHE A 385 4.19 0.20 9.21
C PHE A 385 3.04 -0.69 9.66
N CYS A 386 2.84 -0.82 10.97
CA CYS A 386 1.72 -1.56 11.56
C CYS A 386 1.08 -0.73 12.68
N GLU A 387 -0.18 -0.33 12.53
CA GLU A 387 -0.98 0.29 13.59
C GLU A 387 -1.91 -0.75 14.21
N TRP A 388 -1.78 -0.98 15.52
CA TRP A 388 -2.70 -1.83 16.25
C TRP A 388 -3.86 -1.03 16.81
N LEU A 389 -5.09 -1.32 16.34
CA LEU A 389 -6.30 -0.59 16.72
C LEU A 389 -6.96 -1.16 17.98
N GLY A 390 -6.48 -2.30 18.48
CA GLY A 390 -7.02 -3.00 19.65
C GLY A 390 -7.77 -4.29 19.27
N SER A 391 -8.16 -5.03 20.28
CA SER A 391 -8.77 -6.37 20.13
C SER A 391 -10.25 -6.37 19.73
N SER A 392 -10.94 -5.23 19.85
CA SER A 392 -12.38 -5.15 19.60
C SER A 392 -12.68 -5.11 18.09
N PRO A 393 -13.55 -5.99 17.58
CA PRO A 393 -13.99 -5.96 16.18
C PRO A 393 -14.90 -4.76 15.85
N ASP A 394 -15.40 -4.03 16.87
CA ASP A 394 -16.30 -2.89 16.67
C ASP A 394 -15.58 -1.63 16.12
N ARG A 395 -14.26 -1.73 15.87
CA ARG A 395 -13.45 -0.63 15.34
C ARG A 395 -13.30 -0.63 13.81
N ARG A 396 -14.19 -1.34 13.11
CA ARG A 396 -14.15 -1.39 11.63
C ARG A 396 -14.22 -0.01 10.99
N ASP A 397 -15.02 0.90 11.54
CA ASP A 397 -15.13 2.29 11.04
C ASP A 397 -13.81 3.05 11.18
N LEU A 398 -13.13 2.88 12.32
CA LEU A 398 -11.81 3.47 12.54
C LEU A 398 -10.77 2.85 11.60
N ALA A 399 -10.76 1.52 11.48
CA ALA A 399 -9.85 0.81 10.59
C ALA A 399 -10.04 1.23 9.13
N ALA A 400 -11.28 1.36 8.68
CA ALA A 400 -11.61 1.83 7.35
C ALA A 400 -11.13 3.27 7.12
N ALA A 401 -11.32 4.17 8.10
CA ALA A 401 -10.85 5.55 8.01
C ALA A 401 -9.31 5.61 7.97
N VAL A 402 -8.61 4.85 8.81
CA VAL A 402 -7.15 4.80 8.87
C VAL A 402 -6.55 4.15 7.63
N ALA A 403 -7.18 3.10 7.10
CA ALA A 403 -6.79 2.44 5.86
C ALA A 403 -7.23 3.22 4.60
N GLY A 404 -8.16 4.18 4.75
CA GLY A 404 -8.75 4.91 3.64
C GLY A 404 -9.59 4.03 2.72
N VAL A 405 -10.46 3.21 3.30
CA VAL A 405 -11.38 2.31 2.59
C VAL A 405 -12.82 2.79 2.82
N PRO A 406 -13.68 2.89 1.78
CA PRO A 406 -15.08 3.26 1.97
C PRO A 406 -15.84 2.14 2.69
N LEU A 407 -16.64 2.49 3.70
CA LEU A 407 -17.64 1.58 4.24
C LEU A 407 -18.96 1.81 3.52
N LEU A 408 -19.45 0.78 2.84
CA LEU A 408 -20.82 0.73 2.37
C LEU A 408 -21.70 0.46 3.59
N ARG A 409 -22.32 1.52 4.12
CA ARG A 409 -23.36 1.36 5.15
C ARG A 409 -24.58 0.67 4.50
N SER A 410 -25.13 -0.34 5.17
CA SER A 410 -26.38 -0.95 4.73
C SER A 410 -27.49 0.11 4.74
N ALA A 411 -28.49 -0.04 3.88
CA ALA A 411 -29.62 0.92 3.84
C ALA A 411 -30.35 1.03 5.20
N THR A 412 -30.23 0.01 6.06
CA THR A 412 -30.73 0.01 7.45
C THR A 412 -29.89 0.90 8.39
N ASP A 413 -28.58 1.02 8.16
CA ASP A 413 -27.69 1.85 8.99
C ASP A 413 -27.83 3.35 8.63
N ALA A 414 -28.17 3.67 7.37
CA ALA A 414 -28.40 5.04 6.93
C ALA A 414 -29.64 5.66 7.62
N ALA A 415 -30.70 4.88 7.79
CA ALA A 415 -31.94 5.34 8.46
C ALA A 415 -31.75 5.62 9.96
N SER A 416 -30.80 4.95 10.62
CA SER A 416 -30.49 5.16 12.04
C SER A 416 -29.56 6.36 12.28
N ALA A 417 -28.76 6.75 11.30
CA ALA A 417 -27.83 7.89 11.40
C ALA A 417 -28.55 9.24 11.22
N GLU A 418 -29.59 9.30 10.41
CA GLU A 418 -30.42 10.50 10.25
C GLU A 418 -31.17 10.88 11.54
N THR A 419 -31.39 9.92 12.45
CA THR A 419 -32.03 10.18 13.76
C THR A 419 -31.01 10.59 14.84
N SER A 420 -29.71 10.45 14.64
CA SER A 420 -28.70 10.74 15.68
C SER A 420 -27.86 12.02 15.45
N GLY A 421 -28.09 12.77 14.37
CA GLY A 421 -27.58 14.15 14.22
C GLY A 421 -26.06 14.32 14.29
N ILE A 422 -25.27 13.34 13.86
CA ILE A 422 -23.79 13.46 13.80
C ILE A 422 -23.35 13.41 12.33
N ASP A 423 -23.73 14.45 11.58
CA ASP A 423 -23.08 14.78 10.31
C ASP A 423 -21.88 15.70 10.59
N GLY A 424 -20.73 15.07 10.82
CA GLY A 424 -19.45 15.77 10.80
C GLY A 424 -18.99 15.98 9.35
N GLU A 425 -19.59 16.91 8.62
CA GLU A 425 -18.99 17.44 7.39
C GLU A 425 -17.63 18.07 7.74
N LEU A 426 -16.57 17.48 7.24
CA LEU A 426 -15.25 18.12 7.21
C LEU A 426 -15.33 19.34 6.29
N PRO A 427 -15.09 20.57 6.77
CA PRO A 427 -15.12 21.75 5.93
C PRO A 427 -13.98 21.65 4.92
N LEU A 428 -14.33 21.61 3.63
CA LEU A 428 -13.44 21.86 2.52
C LEU A 428 -12.97 23.32 2.66
N ARG A 429 -11.72 23.56 2.99
CA ARG A 429 -11.15 24.92 2.86
C ARG A 429 -11.15 25.28 1.37
N PRO A 430 -11.72 26.43 0.97
CA PRO A 430 -11.57 26.93 -0.39
C PRO A 430 -10.10 27.30 -0.62
N ASP A 431 -9.56 26.87 -1.76
CA ASP A 431 -8.24 27.24 -2.23
C ASP A 431 -8.10 28.77 -2.22
N ALA A 432 -7.02 29.23 -1.58
CA ALA A 432 -6.64 30.63 -1.65
C ALA A 432 -6.36 31.00 -3.11
N MET A 433 -7.16 31.89 -3.66
CA MET A 433 -6.94 32.52 -4.95
C MET A 433 -5.54 33.18 -4.95
N ALA A 434 -4.71 32.77 -5.88
CA ALA A 434 -3.46 33.47 -6.20
C ALA A 434 -3.79 34.88 -6.70
N PRO A 435 -3.03 35.92 -6.31
CA PRO A 435 -3.23 37.25 -6.83
C PRO A 435 -2.81 37.35 -8.30
N GLU A 436 -3.71 37.85 -9.13
CA GLU A 436 -3.41 38.30 -10.50
C GLU A 436 -2.38 39.42 -10.45
N HIS A 437 -1.24 39.20 -11.06
CA HIS A 437 -0.32 40.31 -11.41
C HIS A 437 -0.84 40.96 -12.67
N SER A 438 -1.44 42.15 -12.50
CA SER A 438 -1.60 43.15 -13.55
C SER A 438 -0.40 44.11 -13.51
N SER A 439 0.18 44.30 -14.66
CA SER A 439 1.06 45.34 -15.22
C SER A 439 2.42 44.83 -15.62
#